data_8048570d5ec5ede3121c2c9ea8801f44
#
_entry.id   8048570d5ec5ede3121c2c9ea8801f44
#
_cell.length_a   1.000
_cell.length_b   1.000
_cell.length_c   1.000
_cell.angle_alpha   90.00
_cell.angle_beta   90.00
_cell.angle_gamma   90.00
#
_symmetry.space_group_name_H-M   'P 1'
#
loop_
_entity.id
_entity.type
_entity.pdbx_description
1 polymer ?
#
loop_
_entity_poly.entity_id
_entity_poly.type
_entity_poly.pdbx_seq_one_letter_code
_entity_poly.pdbx_strand_id
1 'polypeptide(L)'
;VDGVGQSGLEQQYETLLRGEAGRSMRSVDGKARPIYDSGNLYIEPQDGSTIRLTIDATIQEIVEKAMRECYEVNKAQAVHALVMDVYTGAVLAMCSKPDYDPNDPPREQLDALQSLMRIRLISDSYEPGSTFKILTAAAALDSGVTTPEDGFYCSGKIKVDGDTIKCWGSPHKAE
;
A
#
# COMPACT_ATOMS: atom_id res chain seq x y z
N VAL A 1 -6.32 -11.22 -16.80
CA VAL A 1 -6.50 -11.96 -18.04
C VAL A 1 -5.83 -13.30 -17.82
N ASP A 2 -6.50 -14.39 -18.13
CA ASP A 2 -5.94 -15.76 -18.14
C ASP A 2 -5.56 -16.35 -16.76
N GLY A 3 -6.16 -15.86 -15.68
CA GLY A 3 -5.95 -16.41 -14.34
C GLY A 3 -4.50 -16.25 -13.81
N VAL A 4 -3.79 -15.25 -14.30
CA VAL A 4 -2.42 -14.91 -13.84
C VAL A 4 -2.43 -13.52 -13.21
N GLY A 5 -1.89 -13.38 -12.01
CA GLY A 5 -1.72 -12.11 -11.31
C GLY A 5 -0.82 -11.16 -12.07
N GLN A 6 -1.33 -9.97 -12.40
CA GLN A 6 -0.62 -8.98 -13.22
C GLN A 6 0.04 -7.87 -12.39
N SER A 7 -0.42 -7.63 -11.19
CA SER A 7 0.07 -6.57 -10.31
C SER A 7 -0.29 -6.80 -8.84
N GLY A 8 0.32 -6.02 -7.96
CA GLY A 8 -0.01 -5.98 -6.54
C GLY A 8 0.14 -7.34 -5.84
N LEU A 9 -0.78 -7.63 -4.94
CA LEU A 9 -0.76 -8.87 -4.15
C LEU A 9 -0.95 -10.13 -5.00
N GLU A 10 -1.76 -10.07 -6.05
CA GLU A 10 -1.98 -11.20 -6.94
C GLU A 10 -0.69 -11.59 -7.67
N GLN A 11 0.09 -10.61 -8.15
CA GLN A 11 1.39 -10.87 -8.78
C GLN A 11 2.42 -11.37 -7.77
N GLN A 12 2.49 -10.72 -6.60
CA GLN A 12 3.45 -11.07 -5.55
C GLN A 12 3.26 -12.49 -5.04
N TYR A 13 2.01 -12.94 -4.94
CA TYR A 13 1.64 -14.23 -4.38
C TYR A 13 1.04 -15.18 -5.42
N GLU A 14 1.29 -14.95 -6.70
CA GLU A 14 0.77 -15.75 -7.81
C GLU A 14 0.94 -17.26 -7.59
N THR A 15 2.13 -17.70 -7.20
CA THR A 15 2.45 -19.11 -6.97
C THR A 15 1.62 -19.76 -5.84
N LEU A 16 1.20 -18.98 -4.85
CA LEU A 16 0.38 -19.46 -3.74
C LEU A 16 -1.11 -19.43 -4.09
N LEU A 17 -1.55 -18.40 -4.82
CA LEU A 17 -2.95 -18.17 -5.13
C LEU A 17 -3.46 -19.01 -6.30
N ARG A 18 -2.59 -19.33 -7.26
CA ARG A 18 -2.97 -19.92 -8.54
C ARG A 18 -3.57 -21.33 -8.43
N GLY A 19 -3.10 -22.15 -7.48
CA GLY A 19 -3.44 -23.57 -7.44
C GLY A 19 -2.92 -24.36 -8.66
N GLU A 20 -3.39 -25.57 -8.81
CA GLU A 20 -3.05 -26.44 -9.93
C GLU A 20 -4.29 -26.80 -10.75
N ALA A 21 -4.22 -26.54 -12.05
CA ALA A 21 -5.33 -26.83 -12.95
C ALA A 21 -5.51 -28.34 -13.10
N GLY A 22 -6.72 -28.81 -12.91
CA GLY A 22 -7.10 -30.18 -13.22
C GLY A 22 -6.94 -30.51 -14.71
N ARG A 23 -6.79 -31.76 -15.03
CA ARG A 23 -6.67 -32.25 -16.41
C ARG A 23 -7.71 -33.35 -16.67
N SER A 24 -8.42 -33.23 -17.77
CA SER A 24 -9.31 -34.28 -18.24
C SER A 24 -8.91 -34.71 -19.66
N MET A 25 -8.50 -35.95 -19.77
CA MET A 25 -8.23 -36.57 -21.08
C MET A 25 -9.36 -37.55 -21.39
N ARG A 26 -10.00 -37.42 -22.54
CA ARG A 26 -11.07 -38.29 -23.01
C ARG A 26 -10.73 -38.78 -24.42
N SER A 27 -10.87 -40.08 -24.64
CA SER A 27 -10.76 -40.61 -25.97
C SER A 27 -12.05 -40.30 -26.76
N VAL A 28 -11.89 -39.85 -27.98
CA VAL A 28 -12.99 -39.54 -28.90
C VAL A 28 -12.84 -40.35 -30.19
N ASP A 29 -13.96 -40.68 -30.84
CA ASP A 29 -13.95 -41.29 -32.15
C ASP A 29 -13.64 -40.25 -33.24
N GLY A 30 -13.52 -40.69 -34.50
CA GLY A 30 -13.23 -39.82 -35.67
C GLY A 30 -14.30 -38.75 -35.94
N LYS A 31 -15.39 -38.71 -35.19
CA LYS A 31 -16.46 -37.71 -35.23
C LYS A 31 -16.56 -36.90 -33.93
N ALA A 32 -15.48 -36.91 -33.10
CA ALA A 32 -15.39 -36.22 -31.83
C ALA A 32 -16.41 -36.65 -30.76
N ARG A 33 -16.97 -37.88 -30.85
CA ARG A 33 -17.88 -38.43 -29.84
C ARG A 33 -17.11 -39.19 -28.80
N PRO A 34 -17.41 -39.04 -27.46
CA PRO A 34 -16.71 -39.70 -26.39
C PRO A 34 -16.78 -41.23 -26.51
N ILE A 35 -15.66 -41.92 -26.36
CA ILE A 35 -15.57 -43.36 -26.22
C ILE A 35 -15.49 -43.71 -24.74
N TYR A 36 -16.54 -44.36 -24.20
CA TYR A 36 -16.70 -44.58 -22.77
C TYR A 36 -15.80 -45.66 -22.20
N ASP A 37 -15.18 -46.50 -23.01
CA ASP A 37 -14.43 -47.68 -22.58
C ASP A 37 -12.91 -47.57 -22.72
N SER A 38 -12.38 -46.40 -22.96
CA SER A 38 -10.95 -46.18 -23.16
C SER A 38 -10.42 -45.17 -22.12
N GLY A 39 -9.89 -45.70 -21.04
CA GLY A 39 -8.92 -45.04 -20.13
C GLY A 39 -9.05 -43.52 -19.97
N ASN A 40 -10.23 -43.05 -19.58
CA ASN A 40 -10.38 -41.61 -19.28
C ASN A 40 -9.51 -41.26 -18.06
N LEU A 41 -8.57 -40.35 -18.25
CA LEU A 41 -7.76 -39.82 -17.14
C LEU A 41 -8.41 -38.52 -16.66
N TYR A 42 -8.71 -38.47 -15.37
CA TYR A 42 -9.15 -37.26 -14.69
C TYR A 42 -8.21 -36.97 -13.53
N ILE A 43 -7.58 -35.82 -13.54
CA ILE A 43 -6.78 -35.29 -12.44
C ILE A 43 -7.58 -34.11 -11.89
N GLU A 44 -7.93 -34.19 -10.61
CA GLU A 44 -8.67 -33.14 -9.94
C GLU A 44 -7.84 -31.85 -9.85
N PRO A 45 -8.47 -30.66 -10.01
CA PRO A 45 -7.82 -29.41 -9.74
C PRO A 45 -7.50 -29.28 -8.25
N GLN A 46 -6.42 -28.56 -7.94
CA GLN A 46 -6.07 -28.21 -6.56
C GLN A 46 -6.22 -26.69 -6.40
N ASP A 47 -7.04 -26.29 -5.42
CA ASP A 47 -7.23 -24.87 -5.12
C ASP A 47 -5.94 -24.26 -4.57
N GLY A 48 -5.72 -23.00 -4.90
CA GLY A 48 -4.63 -22.20 -4.35
C GLY A 48 -4.85 -21.89 -2.86
N SER A 49 -3.80 -21.37 -2.25
CA SER A 49 -3.83 -20.96 -0.85
C SER A 49 -4.62 -19.66 -0.65
N THR A 50 -5.19 -19.49 0.53
CA THR A 50 -5.85 -18.24 0.94
C THR A 50 -4.83 -17.30 1.58
N ILE A 51 -4.83 -16.04 1.17
CA ILE A 51 -4.05 -14.97 1.79
C ILE A 51 -4.98 -14.13 2.67
N ARG A 52 -4.62 -14.00 3.94
CA ARG A 52 -5.31 -13.14 4.89
C ARG A 52 -4.50 -11.85 5.10
N LEU A 53 -5.11 -10.71 4.78
CA LEU A 53 -4.51 -9.39 4.97
C LEU A 53 -4.82 -8.84 6.36
N THR A 54 -4.05 -7.85 6.78
CA THR A 54 -4.31 -7.06 8.00
C THR A 54 -5.29 -5.92 7.75
N ILE A 55 -5.64 -5.66 6.49
CA ILE A 55 -6.60 -4.60 6.13
C ILE A 55 -7.96 -4.89 6.77
N ASP A 56 -8.48 -3.91 7.49
CA ASP A 56 -9.85 -3.90 8.01
C ASP A 56 -10.76 -3.21 7.00
N ALA A 57 -11.75 -3.93 6.48
CA ALA A 57 -12.63 -3.44 5.43
C ALA A 57 -13.41 -2.18 5.85
N THR A 58 -13.82 -2.10 7.12
CA THR A 58 -14.57 -0.94 7.64
C THR A 58 -13.69 0.29 7.74
N ILE A 59 -12.47 0.13 8.25
CA ILE A 59 -11.50 1.23 8.34
C ILE A 59 -11.09 1.68 6.93
N GLN A 60 -10.86 0.75 6.02
CA GLN A 60 -10.53 1.03 4.62
C GLN A 60 -11.62 1.88 3.96
N GLU A 61 -12.90 1.51 4.10
CA GLU A 61 -14.03 2.25 3.54
C GLU A 61 -14.13 3.67 4.09
N ILE A 62 -13.96 3.84 5.41
CA ILE A 62 -13.95 5.17 6.05
C ILE A 62 -12.83 6.03 5.49
N VAL A 63 -11.63 5.48 5.38
CA VAL A 63 -10.45 6.18 4.85
C VAL A 63 -10.65 6.56 3.38
N GLU A 64 -11.14 5.65 2.55
CA GLU A 64 -11.39 5.91 1.12
C GLU A 64 -12.40 7.04 0.91
N LYS A 65 -13.48 7.06 1.71
CA LYS A 65 -14.47 8.14 1.67
C LYS A 65 -13.84 9.48 2.04
N ALA A 66 -13.11 9.55 3.15
CA ALA A 66 -12.44 10.77 3.60
C ALA A 66 -11.40 11.27 2.58
N MET A 67 -10.65 10.34 1.97
CA MET A 67 -9.63 10.68 0.96
C MET A 67 -10.24 11.17 -0.35
N ARG A 68 -11.39 10.63 -0.75
CA ARG A 68 -12.14 11.13 -1.91
C ARG A 68 -12.60 12.57 -1.69
N GLU A 69 -13.23 12.84 -0.55
CA GLU A 69 -13.65 14.19 -0.18
C GLU A 69 -12.46 15.16 -0.13
N CYS A 70 -11.37 14.76 0.50
CA CYS A 70 -10.15 15.56 0.58
C CYS A 70 -9.59 15.89 -0.81
N TYR A 71 -9.54 14.91 -1.71
CA TYR A 71 -9.05 15.07 -3.07
C TYR A 71 -9.89 16.06 -3.88
N GLU A 72 -11.22 15.94 -3.81
CA GLU A 72 -12.17 16.76 -4.55
C GLU A 72 -12.21 18.21 -4.03
N VAL A 73 -12.34 18.39 -2.71
CA VAL A 73 -12.46 19.70 -2.07
C VAL A 73 -11.20 20.53 -2.25
N ASN A 74 -10.03 19.91 -2.09
CA ASN A 74 -8.75 20.62 -2.17
C ASN A 74 -8.19 20.69 -3.60
N LYS A 75 -8.83 20.03 -4.58
CA LYS A 75 -8.31 19.90 -5.95
C LYS A 75 -6.83 19.47 -5.96
N ALA A 76 -6.50 18.53 -5.08
CA ALA A 76 -5.15 18.09 -4.89
C ALA A 76 -4.67 17.28 -6.12
N GLN A 77 -3.37 17.31 -6.42
CA GLN A 77 -2.80 16.46 -7.46
C GLN A 77 -2.80 14.98 -7.05
N ALA A 78 -2.55 14.73 -5.77
CA ALA A 78 -2.65 13.41 -5.17
C ALA A 78 -2.88 13.55 -3.66
N VAL A 79 -3.54 12.56 -3.08
CA VAL A 79 -3.69 12.39 -1.63
C VAL A 79 -3.45 10.93 -1.25
N HIS A 80 -2.82 10.71 -0.11
CA HIS A 80 -2.45 9.38 0.35
C HIS A 80 -2.76 9.24 1.83
N ALA A 81 -3.24 8.07 2.24
CA ALA A 81 -3.47 7.74 3.63
C ALA A 81 -2.99 6.33 3.96
N LEU A 82 -2.44 6.20 5.15
CA LEU A 82 -2.02 4.94 5.75
C LEU A 82 -2.50 4.92 7.19
N VAL A 83 -3.18 3.85 7.59
CA VAL A 83 -3.59 3.61 8.97
C VAL A 83 -2.92 2.36 9.47
N MET A 84 -2.22 2.49 10.59
CA MET A 84 -1.47 1.40 11.22
C MET A 84 -1.89 1.23 12.67
N ASP A 85 -1.94 -0.01 13.11
CA ASP A 85 -2.03 -0.35 14.52
C ASP A 85 -0.72 0.00 15.22
N VAL A 86 -0.79 0.81 16.27
CA VAL A 86 0.40 1.35 16.96
C VAL A 86 1.17 0.30 17.77
N TYR A 87 0.54 -0.81 18.13
CA TYR A 87 1.16 -1.86 18.93
C TYR A 87 1.79 -2.95 18.09
N THR A 88 1.19 -3.26 16.96
CA THR A 88 1.62 -4.38 16.12
C THR A 88 2.31 -3.95 14.83
N GLY A 89 2.14 -2.68 14.42
CA GLY A 89 2.59 -2.18 13.12
C GLY A 89 1.75 -2.69 11.93
N ALA A 90 0.65 -3.41 12.19
CA ALA A 90 -0.21 -3.92 11.15
C ALA A 90 -0.86 -2.78 10.36
N VAL A 91 -0.82 -2.84 9.04
CA VAL A 91 -1.53 -1.89 8.17
C VAL A 91 -3.01 -2.25 8.14
N LEU A 92 -3.86 -1.37 8.66
CA LEU A 92 -5.30 -1.54 8.74
C LEU A 92 -6.03 -0.92 7.55
N ALA A 93 -5.50 0.15 6.98
CA ALA A 93 -5.98 0.75 5.74
C ALA A 93 -4.85 1.43 4.99
N MET A 94 -4.93 1.40 3.67
CA MET A 94 -3.99 2.11 2.79
C MET A 94 -4.72 2.52 1.53
N CYS A 95 -4.74 3.83 1.23
CA CYS A 95 -5.35 4.31 0.01
C CYS A 95 -4.62 5.50 -0.60
N SER A 96 -4.79 5.68 -1.90
CA SER A 96 -4.24 6.77 -2.70
C SER A 96 -5.31 7.30 -3.65
N LYS A 97 -5.30 8.62 -3.91
CA LYS A 97 -6.08 9.25 -4.97
C LYS A 97 -5.12 10.09 -5.83
N PRO A 98 -5.28 10.13 -7.17
CA PRO A 98 -6.26 9.37 -7.94
C PRO A 98 -5.99 7.86 -7.91
N ASP A 99 -7.03 7.07 -8.12
CA ASP A 99 -7.02 5.60 -8.19
C ASP A 99 -7.79 5.13 -9.44
N TYR A 100 -7.93 3.83 -9.59
CA TYR A 100 -8.73 3.20 -10.64
C TYR A 100 -9.53 2.02 -10.06
N ASP A 101 -10.58 1.61 -10.75
CA ASP A 101 -11.31 0.39 -10.41
C ASP A 101 -10.53 -0.84 -10.92
N PRO A 102 -10.04 -1.73 -10.04
CA PRO A 102 -9.33 -2.94 -10.47
C PRO A 102 -10.18 -3.89 -11.30
N ASN A 103 -11.52 -3.82 -11.19
CA ASN A 103 -12.44 -4.64 -12.00
C ASN A 103 -12.61 -4.10 -13.43
N ASP A 104 -12.41 -2.77 -13.60
CA ASP A 104 -12.50 -2.09 -14.90
C ASP A 104 -11.29 -1.14 -15.11
N PRO A 105 -10.08 -1.66 -15.22
CA PRO A 105 -8.89 -0.85 -15.39
C PRO A 105 -8.87 -0.15 -16.76
N PRO A 106 -8.42 1.12 -16.86
CA PRO A 106 -8.38 1.90 -18.10
C PRO A 106 -7.27 1.41 -19.04
N ARG A 107 -7.46 0.26 -19.67
CA ARG A 107 -6.47 -0.44 -20.50
C ARG A 107 -6.09 0.29 -21.79
N GLU A 108 -6.92 1.22 -22.26
CA GLU A 108 -6.64 2.05 -23.43
C GLU A 108 -5.59 3.14 -23.16
N GLN A 109 -5.32 3.44 -21.87
CA GLN A 109 -4.40 4.47 -21.43
C GLN A 109 -3.30 3.86 -20.53
N LEU A 110 -2.43 3.06 -21.14
CA LEU A 110 -1.43 2.28 -20.41
C LEU A 110 -0.51 3.12 -19.51
N ASP A 111 -0.06 4.29 -19.96
CA ASP A 111 0.81 5.17 -19.18
C ASP A 111 0.09 5.72 -17.94
N ALA A 112 -1.19 6.10 -18.11
CA ALA A 112 -2.03 6.56 -17.01
C ALA A 112 -2.27 5.41 -16.01
N LEU A 113 -2.60 4.22 -16.52
CA LEU A 113 -2.78 3.03 -15.68
C LEU A 113 -1.52 2.69 -14.88
N GLN A 114 -0.35 2.67 -15.49
CA GLN A 114 0.92 2.42 -14.80
C GLN A 114 1.17 3.45 -13.70
N SER A 115 0.86 4.72 -13.94
CA SER A 115 0.98 5.77 -12.92
C SER A 115 0.01 5.56 -11.75
N LEU A 116 -1.23 5.10 -12.02
CA LEU A 116 -2.24 4.81 -11.01
C LEU A 116 -1.94 3.54 -10.20
N MET A 117 -1.33 2.53 -10.83
CA MET A 117 -0.91 1.29 -10.16
C MET A 117 0.23 1.49 -9.16
N ARG A 118 0.96 2.60 -9.27
CA ARG A 118 2.09 2.87 -8.39
C ARG A 118 1.62 3.26 -6.99
N ILE A 119 2.08 2.54 -5.98
CA ILE A 119 1.78 2.83 -4.58
C ILE A 119 2.72 3.91 -4.08
N ARG A 120 2.35 5.18 -4.31
CA ARG A 120 3.19 6.35 -4.00
C ARG A 120 3.54 6.48 -2.52
N LEU A 121 2.69 5.98 -1.63
CA LEU A 121 2.95 5.93 -0.17
C LEU A 121 4.28 5.28 0.21
N ILE A 122 4.74 4.32 -0.60
CA ILE A 122 5.96 3.55 -0.33
C ILE A 122 7.03 3.73 -1.40
N SER A 123 6.68 4.26 -2.57
CA SER A 123 7.60 4.40 -3.70
C SER A 123 8.12 5.81 -3.92
N ASP A 124 7.45 6.83 -3.38
CA ASP A 124 7.79 8.22 -3.63
C ASP A 124 8.46 8.85 -2.40
N SER A 125 9.52 9.59 -2.66
CA SER A 125 10.16 10.44 -1.66
C SER A 125 9.52 11.81 -1.66
N TYR A 126 9.42 12.44 -0.49
CA TYR A 126 8.95 13.80 -0.33
C TYR A 126 9.74 14.52 0.76
N GLU A 127 9.71 15.85 0.75
CA GLU A 127 10.31 16.68 1.80
C GLU A 127 9.34 16.76 2.99
N PRO A 128 9.62 16.05 4.10
CA PRO A 128 8.66 15.92 5.20
C PRO A 128 8.47 17.22 6.00
N GLY A 129 9.44 18.13 5.96
CA GLY A 129 9.40 19.35 6.74
C GLY A 129 9.22 19.05 8.24
N SER A 130 8.31 19.82 8.93
CA SER A 130 8.05 19.66 10.37
C SER A 130 7.46 18.31 10.77
N THR A 131 6.93 17.52 9.82
CA THR A 131 6.44 16.17 10.17
C THR A 131 7.56 15.22 10.56
N PHE A 132 8.79 15.48 10.09
CA PHE A 132 9.97 14.71 10.50
C PHE A 132 10.33 14.88 11.99
N LYS A 133 9.85 15.93 12.64
CA LYS A 133 10.09 16.15 14.08
C LYS A 133 9.54 15.02 14.94
N ILE A 134 8.47 14.36 14.53
CA ILE A 134 7.90 13.21 15.22
C ILE A 134 8.93 12.07 15.29
N LEU A 135 9.62 11.79 14.18
CA LEU A 135 10.67 10.77 14.15
C LEU A 135 11.89 11.17 15.00
N THR A 136 12.27 12.45 14.96
CA THR A 136 13.38 12.97 15.76
C THR A 136 13.06 12.86 17.25
N ALA A 137 11.86 13.24 17.68
CA ALA A 137 11.44 13.13 19.06
C ALA A 137 11.36 11.67 19.53
N ALA A 138 10.77 10.80 18.70
CA ALA A 138 10.70 9.37 19.00
C ALA A 138 12.09 8.74 19.18
N ALA A 139 13.02 9.04 18.27
CA ALA A 139 14.40 8.55 18.36
C ALA A 139 15.13 9.08 19.60
N ALA A 140 14.92 10.34 19.99
CA ALA A 140 15.52 10.94 21.16
C ALA A 140 15.00 10.31 22.47
N LEU A 141 13.70 10.05 22.54
CA LEU A 141 13.06 9.36 23.67
C LEU A 141 13.51 7.90 23.77
N ASP A 142 13.52 7.18 22.66
CA ASP A 142 13.91 5.77 22.62
C ASP A 142 15.37 5.55 22.99
N SER A 143 16.26 6.47 22.57
CA SER A 143 17.68 6.44 22.94
C SER A 143 17.99 6.95 24.37
N GLY A 144 17.00 7.47 25.08
CA GLY A 144 17.13 7.98 26.44
C GLY A 144 17.96 9.26 26.56
N VAL A 145 18.15 10.01 25.46
CA VAL A 145 18.90 11.29 25.50
C VAL A 145 18.02 12.45 25.95
N THR A 146 16.71 12.26 26.01
CA THR A 146 15.75 13.24 26.55
C THR A 146 14.55 12.51 27.15
N THR A 147 13.82 13.23 28.01
CA THR A 147 12.54 12.79 28.61
C THR A 147 11.43 13.77 28.27
N PRO A 148 10.14 13.42 28.43
CA PRO A 148 9.04 14.35 28.21
C PRO A 148 9.04 15.57 29.14
N GLU A 149 9.76 15.47 30.26
CA GLU A 149 9.88 16.52 31.29
C GLU A 149 11.04 17.51 31.04
N ASP A 150 11.90 17.21 30.05
CA ASP A 150 13.04 18.07 29.74
C ASP A 150 12.58 19.36 29.04
N GLY A 151 13.02 20.47 29.55
CA GLY A 151 12.78 21.79 28.97
C GLY A 151 13.85 22.18 27.97
N PHE A 152 13.44 22.83 26.87
CA PHE A 152 14.34 23.33 25.84
C PHE A 152 14.25 24.86 25.72
N TYR A 153 15.40 25.50 25.55
CA TYR A 153 15.46 26.92 25.30
C TYR A 153 15.78 27.23 23.85
N CYS A 154 14.89 27.96 23.19
CA CYS A 154 15.11 28.44 21.83
C CYS A 154 15.83 29.80 21.84
N SER A 155 17.11 29.83 21.49
CA SER A 155 17.88 31.08 21.32
C SER A 155 17.60 31.86 20.05
N GLY A 156 16.65 31.41 19.21
CA GLY A 156 16.31 32.00 17.93
C GLY A 156 17.24 31.61 16.79
N LYS A 157 18.36 30.99 17.05
CA LYS A 157 19.31 30.48 16.06
C LYS A 157 20.20 29.40 16.62
N ILE A 158 20.64 28.48 15.76
CA ILE A 158 21.64 27.47 16.07
C ILE A 158 22.71 27.45 14.98
N LYS A 159 23.96 27.17 15.32
CA LYS A 159 25.01 26.89 14.35
C LYS A 159 25.26 25.41 14.22
N VAL A 160 25.22 24.91 12.99
CA VAL A 160 25.50 23.49 12.65
C VAL A 160 26.48 23.50 11.48
N ASP A 161 27.64 22.88 11.64
CA ASP A 161 28.69 22.74 10.61
C ASP A 161 29.09 24.03 9.89
N GLY A 162 29.05 25.17 10.63
CA GLY A 162 29.38 26.48 10.08
C GLY A 162 28.19 27.29 9.60
N ASP A 163 27.08 26.66 9.29
CA ASP A 163 25.86 27.32 8.87
C ASP A 163 24.99 27.78 10.05
N THR A 164 24.30 28.90 9.88
CA THR A 164 23.38 29.43 10.89
C THR A 164 21.94 29.17 10.48
N ILE A 165 21.28 28.25 11.20
CA ILE A 165 19.85 27.97 11.07
C ILE A 165 19.11 28.89 12.04
N LYS A 166 18.14 29.67 11.51
CA LYS A 166 17.32 30.59 12.31
C LYS A 166 15.95 30.00 12.58
N CYS A 167 15.43 30.23 13.79
CA CYS A 167 14.03 29.97 14.09
C CYS A 167 13.15 30.97 13.33
N TRP A 168 12.04 30.47 12.80
CA TRP A 168 11.06 31.31 12.08
C TRP A 168 10.04 31.98 13.01
N GLY A 169 9.89 31.50 14.23
CA GLY A 169 8.98 32.05 15.25
C GLY A 169 9.59 33.19 16.04
N SER A 170 8.75 34.16 16.46
CA SER A 170 9.10 35.24 17.39
C SER A 170 7.83 35.64 18.17
N PRO A 171 7.91 35.89 19.49
CA PRO A 171 9.08 35.83 20.34
C PRO A 171 9.46 34.37 20.72
N HIS A 172 10.77 34.16 20.98
CA HIS A 172 11.28 32.89 21.48
C HIS A 172 10.98 32.81 22.98
N LYS A 173 10.33 31.72 23.39
CA LYS A 173 10.04 31.40 24.79
C LYS A 173 10.68 30.05 25.12
N ALA A 174 11.02 29.86 26.39
CA ALA A 174 11.34 28.52 26.89
C ALA A 174 10.07 27.67 26.82
N GLU A 175 10.17 26.50 26.24
CA GLU A 175 9.12 25.48 26.12
C GLU A 175 9.56 24.23 26.91
#